data_b5ae9d3811e7c35399044dcb72035d6c
#
_entry.id   b5ae9d3811e7c35399044dcb72035d6c
#
_cell.length_a   1.000
_cell.length_b   1.000
_cell.length_c   1.000
_cell.angle_alpha   90.00
_cell.angle_beta   90.00
_cell.angle_gamma   90.00
#
_symmetry.space_group_name_H-M   'P 1'
#
loop_
_entity.id
_entity.type
_entity.pdbx_description
1 polymer ?
#
loop_
_entity_poly.entity_id
_entity_poly.type
_entity_poly.pdbx_seq_one_letter_code
_entity_poly.pdbx_strand_id
1 'polypeptide(L)'
;MTVMKSLLAAAAATVALSAQAQTLPTSGTLVVVPANGEVVHANDQVTVTLAVEEQDKDKAAAASRVNQKMNQGAAIVKKADPQAVLKTQGYYTYAVYPETAPLPPGVAAKPRVPTGWRVGQYLQVTTTNLAALPKTVSAAQGVLTLNRLNFGLAPATIRKLDDQRIAAAYKNLNERVAAIAGAMGRNVGDAVIDTIDFEGSGNYAQRVNVAGARAMSADSMGHGGNQVAEPSFEAGETTLNMGLVAKVKFK
;
A
#
# COMPACT_ATOMS: atom_id res chain seq x y z
N MET A 1 -9.58 -93.90 -8.86
CA MET A 1 -8.42 -93.05 -9.09
C MET A 1 -8.91 -91.65 -9.47
N THR A 2 -9.09 -90.76 -8.58
CA THR A 2 -9.41 -89.38 -8.92
C THR A 2 -9.02 -88.49 -7.76
N VAL A 3 -7.99 -87.72 -7.95
CA VAL A 3 -7.42 -86.77 -7.01
C VAL A 3 -8.25 -85.51 -7.06
N MET A 4 -8.97 -85.25 -5.98
CA MET A 4 -9.76 -84.02 -5.88
C MET A 4 -8.88 -82.92 -5.31
N LYS A 5 -8.58 -81.95 -6.10
CA LYS A 5 -7.79 -80.77 -5.74
C LYS A 5 -8.65 -79.83 -4.94
N SER A 6 -8.36 -79.66 -3.68
CA SER A 6 -8.92 -78.66 -2.83
C SER A 6 -8.24 -77.32 -3.10
N LEU A 7 -8.93 -76.39 -3.76
CA LEU A 7 -8.51 -74.99 -3.84
C LEU A 7 -8.95 -74.28 -2.57
N LEU A 8 -7.97 -73.98 -1.71
CA LEU A 8 -8.15 -73.00 -0.62
C LEU A 8 -8.12 -71.59 -1.27
N ALA A 9 -9.26 -70.96 -1.33
CA ALA A 9 -9.36 -69.58 -1.62
C ALA A 9 -9.04 -68.79 -0.30
N ALA A 10 -7.85 -68.24 -0.20
CA ALA A 10 -7.50 -67.32 0.86
C ALA A 10 -8.15 -65.95 0.51
N ALA A 11 -9.28 -65.68 1.10
CA ALA A 11 -9.87 -64.34 1.09
C ALA A 11 -9.06 -63.48 2.04
N ALA A 12 -8.14 -62.68 1.48
CA ALA A 12 -7.49 -61.60 2.21
C ALA A 12 -8.51 -60.52 2.46
N ALA A 13 -9.11 -60.52 3.64
CA ALA A 13 -9.90 -59.40 4.12
C ALA A 13 -8.96 -58.25 4.46
N THR A 14 -8.72 -57.35 3.52
CA THR A 14 -8.11 -56.05 3.77
C THR A 14 -9.11 -55.22 4.60
N VAL A 15 -8.95 -55.30 5.91
CA VAL A 15 -9.60 -54.34 6.82
C VAL A 15 -8.94 -52.98 6.58
N ALA A 16 -9.55 -52.17 5.72
CA ALA A 16 -9.26 -50.78 5.65
C ALA A 16 -9.64 -50.17 6.99
N LEU A 17 -8.66 -49.97 7.88
CA LEU A 17 -8.80 -49.06 9.02
C LEU A 17 -8.94 -47.65 8.41
N SER A 18 -10.15 -47.28 8.09
CA SER A 18 -10.50 -45.84 8.01
C SER A 18 -10.24 -45.29 9.40
N ALA A 19 -9.07 -44.67 9.57
CA ALA A 19 -8.81 -43.80 10.69
C ALA A 19 -9.82 -42.64 10.56
N GLN A 20 -11.01 -42.87 11.08
CA GLN A 20 -11.93 -41.77 11.39
C GLN A 20 -11.20 -40.99 12.49
N ALA A 21 -10.65 -39.85 12.12
CA ALA A 21 -10.28 -38.84 13.09
C ALA A 21 -11.57 -38.54 13.86
N GLN A 22 -11.78 -39.26 14.94
CA GLN A 22 -12.84 -38.93 15.89
C GLN A 22 -12.48 -37.56 16.41
N THR A 23 -13.14 -36.53 15.89
CA THR A 23 -13.21 -35.25 16.57
C THR A 23 -13.80 -35.58 17.93
N LEU A 24 -12.94 -35.56 18.97
CA LEU A 24 -13.37 -35.65 20.34
C LEU A 24 -14.57 -34.69 20.51
N PRO A 25 -15.72 -35.15 21.03
CA PRO A 25 -16.84 -34.26 21.23
C PRO A 25 -16.37 -33.13 22.14
N THR A 26 -16.20 -31.94 21.55
CA THR A 26 -15.87 -30.75 22.32
C THR A 26 -17.09 -30.42 23.15
N SER A 27 -17.02 -30.71 24.45
CA SER A 27 -18.04 -30.23 25.37
C SER A 27 -18.09 -28.70 25.28
N GLY A 28 -19.19 -28.14 24.80
CA GLY A 28 -19.41 -26.71 24.67
C GLY A 28 -19.54 -26.24 23.21
N THR A 29 -19.92 -24.99 23.04
CA THR A 29 -20.08 -24.35 21.73
C THR A 29 -18.80 -23.64 21.33
N LEU A 30 -18.26 -23.97 20.15
CA LEU A 30 -17.12 -23.25 19.55
C LEU A 30 -17.65 -22.14 18.62
N VAL A 31 -17.23 -20.91 18.86
CA VAL A 31 -17.59 -19.73 18.07
C VAL A 31 -16.34 -19.12 17.47
N VAL A 32 -16.39 -18.74 16.19
CA VAL A 32 -15.34 -17.98 15.52
C VAL A 32 -15.75 -16.51 15.51
N VAL A 33 -14.98 -15.67 16.18
CA VAL A 33 -15.31 -14.26 16.40
C VAL A 33 -14.28 -13.39 15.67
N PRO A 34 -14.64 -12.74 14.57
CA PRO A 34 -13.81 -11.68 13.98
C PRO A 34 -13.93 -10.41 14.82
N ALA A 35 -12.83 -9.67 14.94
CA ALA A 35 -12.81 -8.37 15.58
C ALA A 35 -11.81 -7.42 14.88
N ASN A 36 -12.04 -6.13 15.03
CA ASN A 36 -11.22 -5.10 14.41
C ASN A 36 -10.86 -4.03 15.43
N GLY A 37 -9.60 -3.54 15.33
CA GLY A 37 -9.14 -2.36 16.03
C GLY A 37 -8.85 -1.25 15.03
N GLU A 38 -9.14 -0.03 15.41
CA GLU A 38 -8.93 1.16 14.60
C GLU A 38 -8.25 2.24 15.43
N VAL A 39 -7.21 2.88 14.86
CA VAL A 39 -6.51 4.01 15.45
C VAL A 39 -6.38 5.09 14.38
N VAL A 40 -6.88 6.29 14.67
CA VAL A 40 -6.75 7.46 13.81
C VAL A 40 -5.62 8.32 14.34
N HIS A 41 -4.74 8.77 13.46
CA HIS A 41 -3.63 9.65 13.81
C HIS A 41 -3.39 10.68 12.71
N ALA A 42 -3.09 11.92 13.11
CA ALA A 42 -2.71 12.98 12.18
C ALA A 42 -1.45 12.58 11.40
N ASN A 43 -1.42 12.87 10.11
CA ASN A 43 -0.26 12.58 9.28
C ASN A 43 0.94 13.41 9.73
N ASP A 44 2.09 12.76 9.87
CA ASP A 44 3.34 13.35 10.36
C ASP A 44 4.50 13.20 9.36
N GLN A 45 4.22 12.67 8.18
CA GLN A 45 5.19 12.54 7.09
C GLN A 45 4.54 12.92 5.77
N VAL A 46 5.34 13.47 4.86
CA VAL A 46 4.95 13.69 3.48
C VAL A 46 5.99 13.10 2.54
N THR A 47 5.52 12.56 1.44
CA THR A 47 6.35 12.16 0.30
C THR A 47 5.93 13.01 -0.89
N VAL A 48 6.85 13.85 -1.36
CA VAL A 48 6.71 14.70 -2.54
C VAL A 48 7.48 14.09 -3.69
N THR A 49 6.88 14.01 -4.86
CA THR A 49 7.57 13.65 -6.10
C THR A 49 7.66 14.91 -6.97
N LEU A 50 8.89 15.36 -7.19
CA LEU A 50 9.22 16.43 -8.11
C LEU A 50 9.74 15.82 -9.42
N ALA A 51 9.54 16.49 -10.53
CA ALA A 51 9.95 16.03 -11.86
C ALA A 51 10.74 17.11 -12.59
N VAL A 52 11.64 16.69 -13.44
CA VAL A 52 12.24 17.50 -14.49
C VAL A 52 12.15 16.75 -15.80
N GLU A 53 11.77 17.45 -16.85
CA GLU A 53 11.72 16.91 -18.21
C GLU A 53 12.23 17.98 -19.17
N GLU A 54 13.08 17.56 -20.11
CA GLU A 54 13.63 18.39 -21.17
C GLU A 54 13.51 17.69 -22.52
N GLN A 55 13.29 18.49 -23.55
CA GLN A 55 13.24 18.01 -24.92
C GLN A 55 14.22 18.79 -25.79
N ASP A 56 14.98 18.06 -26.63
CA ASP A 56 15.91 18.64 -27.60
C ASP A 56 16.03 17.74 -28.83
N LYS A 57 16.51 18.32 -29.94
CA LYS A 57 16.92 17.55 -31.10
C LYS A 57 18.15 16.68 -30.81
N ASP A 58 19.04 17.19 -29.95
CA ASP A 58 20.20 16.45 -29.44
C ASP A 58 19.88 15.82 -28.08
N LYS A 59 19.96 14.51 -28.03
CA LYS A 59 19.75 13.70 -26.82
C LYS A 59 20.70 14.09 -25.69
N ALA A 60 21.99 14.37 -26.00
CA ALA A 60 22.97 14.71 -24.99
C ALA A 60 22.69 16.09 -24.38
N ALA A 61 22.21 17.05 -25.19
CA ALA A 61 21.82 18.38 -24.72
C ALA A 61 20.60 18.28 -23.77
N ALA A 62 19.58 17.51 -24.12
CA ALA A 62 18.43 17.28 -23.26
C ALA A 62 18.85 16.63 -21.93
N ALA A 63 19.66 15.57 -21.98
CA ALA A 63 20.17 14.88 -20.79
C ALA A 63 21.00 15.80 -19.89
N SER A 64 21.87 16.62 -20.46
CA SER A 64 22.69 17.60 -19.71
C SER A 64 21.81 18.58 -18.93
N ARG A 65 20.77 19.14 -19.56
CA ARG A 65 19.84 20.07 -18.88
C ARG A 65 19.04 19.38 -17.76
N VAL A 66 18.57 18.15 -17.97
CA VAL A 66 17.91 17.37 -16.92
C VAL A 66 18.83 17.18 -15.72
N ASN A 67 20.07 16.76 -15.96
CA ASN A 67 21.05 16.53 -14.89
C ASN A 67 21.36 17.81 -14.11
N GLN A 68 21.55 18.94 -14.81
CA GLN A 68 21.79 20.24 -14.18
C GLN A 68 20.61 20.69 -13.31
N LYS A 69 19.38 20.64 -13.86
CA LYS A 69 18.18 21.04 -13.14
C LYS A 69 17.89 20.10 -11.95
N MET A 70 18.12 18.80 -12.10
CA MET A 70 17.95 17.84 -11.00
C MET A 70 18.92 18.13 -9.86
N ASN A 71 20.20 18.37 -10.16
CA ASN A 71 21.19 18.72 -9.15
C ASN A 71 20.85 20.04 -8.44
N GLN A 72 20.45 21.06 -9.21
CA GLN A 72 20.01 22.36 -8.67
C GLN A 72 18.77 22.19 -7.77
N GLY A 73 17.76 21.48 -8.24
CA GLY A 73 16.55 21.24 -7.47
C GLY A 73 16.79 20.45 -6.18
N ALA A 74 17.63 19.41 -6.24
CA ALA A 74 18.02 18.67 -5.03
C ALA A 74 18.78 19.56 -4.02
N ALA A 75 19.66 20.43 -4.49
CA ALA A 75 20.36 21.40 -3.61
C ALA A 75 19.40 22.40 -2.98
N ILE A 76 18.41 22.91 -3.71
CA ILE A 76 17.37 23.82 -3.21
C ILE A 76 16.57 23.13 -2.10
N VAL A 77 16.07 21.91 -2.35
CA VAL A 77 15.32 21.15 -1.35
C VAL A 77 16.17 20.92 -0.10
N LYS A 78 17.40 20.47 -0.27
CA LYS A 78 18.30 20.19 0.87
C LYS A 78 18.64 21.43 1.69
N LYS A 79 18.71 22.59 1.05
CA LYS A 79 18.89 23.88 1.75
C LYS A 79 17.63 24.31 2.51
N ALA A 80 16.43 24.10 1.92
CA ALA A 80 15.16 24.48 2.52
C ALA A 80 14.76 23.53 3.67
N ASP A 81 15.03 22.24 3.52
CA ASP A 81 14.77 21.20 4.50
C ASP A 81 15.98 20.23 4.62
N PRO A 82 16.94 20.53 5.49
CA PRO A 82 18.13 19.68 5.67
C PRO A 82 17.84 18.27 6.16
N GLN A 83 16.67 18.05 6.80
CA GLN A 83 16.24 16.74 7.32
C GLN A 83 15.56 15.89 6.24
N ALA A 84 15.16 16.48 5.12
CA ALA A 84 14.53 15.75 4.04
C ALA A 84 15.42 14.64 3.49
N VAL A 85 14.83 13.48 3.29
CA VAL A 85 15.47 12.35 2.61
C VAL A 85 15.13 12.44 1.12
N LEU A 86 16.18 12.55 0.30
CA LEU A 86 16.08 12.68 -1.14
C LEU A 86 16.46 11.37 -1.82
N LYS A 87 15.65 10.96 -2.81
CA LYS A 87 15.90 9.79 -3.65
C LYS A 87 15.58 10.12 -5.10
N THR A 88 16.58 10.09 -5.98
CA THR A 88 16.33 10.19 -7.42
C THR A 88 15.88 8.85 -7.96
N GLN A 89 14.92 8.87 -8.90
CA GLN A 89 14.39 7.66 -9.51
C GLN A 89 13.83 7.94 -10.91
N GLY A 90 13.57 6.88 -11.67
CA GLY A 90 12.81 6.96 -12.90
C GLY A 90 13.51 7.81 -14.00
N TYR A 91 14.83 7.70 -14.16
CA TYR A 91 15.52 8.33 -15.29
C TYR A 91 15.09 7.66 -16.59
N TYR A 92 14.58 8.45 -17.53
CA TYR A 92 14.11 7.93 -18.80
C TYR A 92 14.53 8.79 -19.98
N THR A 93 14.60 8.17 -21.14
CA THR A 93 14.88 8.83 -22.42
C THR A 93 14.07 8.13 -23.51
N TYR A 94 13.33 8.91 -24.29
CA TYR A 94 12.64 8.39 -25.45
C TYR A 94 12.67 9.36 -26.63
N ALA A 95 12.56 8.80 -27.85
CA ALA A 95 12.50 9.58 -29.06
C ALA A 95 11.12 10.21 -29.23
N VAL A 96 11.07 11.46 -29.63
CA VAL A 96 9.86 12.21 -29.98
C VAL A 96 9.67 12.14 -31.49
N TYR A 97 8.49 11.77 -31.92
CA TYR A 97 8.12 11.68 -33.33
C TYR A 97 7.09 12.76 -33.68
N PRO A 98 7.07 13.20 -34.96
CA PRO A 98 6.04 14.15 -35.38
C PRO A 98 4.65 13.52 -35.33
N GLU A 99 3.66 14.33 -35.05
CA GLU A 99 2.27 13.91 -35.20
C GLU A 99 1.99 13.61 -36.67
N THR A 100 1.38 12.49 -36.94
CA THR A 100 0.99 12.07 -38.30
C THR A 100 -0.53 12.12 -38.43
N ALA A 101 -1.00 12.83 -39.45
CA ALA A 101 -2.39 12.74 -39.83
C ALA A 101 -2.76 11.28 -40.24
N PRO A 102 -4.01 10.85 -40.08
CA PRO A 102 -4.47 9.57 -40.56
C PRO A 102 -4.18 9.42 -42.06
N LEU A 103 -3.57 8.30 -42.43
CA LEU A 103 -3.30 7.99 -43.86
C LEU A 103 -4.61 7.58 -44.57
N PRO A 104 -4.79 8.00 -45.83
CA PRO A 104 -5.87 7.48 -46.65
C PRO A 104 -5.78 5.95 -46.82
N PRO A 105 -6.92 5.25 -47.00
CA PRO A 105 -6.90 3.81 -47.21
C PRO A 105 -6.00 3.42 -48.42
N GLY A 106 -5.13 2.39 -48.21
CA GLY A 106 -4.23 1.90 -49.24
C GLY A 106 -2.87 2.59 -49.32
N VAL A 107 -2.60 3.62 -48.54
CA VAL A 107 -1.29 4.29 -48.50
C VAL A 107 -0.41 3.66 -47.42
N ALA A 108 0.75 3.13 -47.79
CA ALA A 108 1.72 2.60 -46.84
C ALA A 108 2.36 3.70 -45.99
N ALA A 109 2.47 3.45 -44.71
CA ALA A 109 3.12 4.38 -43.78
C ALA A 109 4.63 4.46 -44.10
N LYS A 110 5.16 5.68 -44.21
CA LYS A 110 6.62 5.91 -44.28
C LYS A 110 7.28 5.66 -42.93
N PRO A 111 8.55 5.17 -42.89
CA PRO A 111 9.30 5.07 -41.65
C PRO A 111 9.35 6.43 -40.93
N ARG A 112 9.02 6.45 -39.64
CA ARG A 112 9.05 7.68 -38.84
C ARG A 112 10.49 7.97 -38.42
N VAL A 113 10.93 9.20 -38.65
CA VAL A 113 12.20 9.71 -38.15
C VAL A 113 11.93 10.55 -36.90
N PRO A 114 12.67 10.33 -35.80
CA PRO A 114 12.52 11.16 -34.59
C PRO A 114 12.83 12.62 -34.90
N THR A 115 12.01 13.53 -34.35
CA THR A 115 12.22 14.97 -34.42
C THR A 115 13.03 15.51 -33.23
N GLY A 116 13.20 14.68 -32.21
CA GLY A 116 13.94 15.02 -31.00
C GLY A 116 13.94 13.91 -29.96
N TRP A 117 14.45 14.25 -28.82
CA TRP A 117 14.57 13.36 -27.66
C TRP A 117 14.00 14.05 -26.44
N ARG A 118 13.24 13.29 -25.66
CA ARG A 118 12.74 13.73 -24.37
C ARG A 118 13.42 12.92 -23.28
N VAL A 119 13.98 13.63 -22.31
CA VAL A 119 14.69 13.07 -21.16
C VAL A 119 14.04 13.59 -19.89
N GLY A 120 13.84 12.75 -18.92
CA GLY A 120 13.28 13.18 -17.64
C GLY A 120 13.75 12.32 -16.46
N GLN A 121 13.55 12.87 -15.27
CA GLN A 121 13.91 12.22 -14.01
C GLN A 121 12.99 12.71 -12.91
N TYR A 122 12.77 11.86 -11.91
CA TYR A 122 12.01 12.20 -10.70
C TYR A 122 12.93 12.33 -9.49
N LEU A 123 12.57 13.26 -8.61
CA LEU A 123 13.13 13.40 -7.27
C LEU A 123 12.04 13.15 -6.24
N GLN A 124 12.18 12.08 -5.49
CA GLN A 124 11.34 11.82 -4.32
C GLN A 124 11.96 12.49 -3.11
N VAL A 125 11.15 13.26 -2.40
CA VAL A 125 11.51 13.97 -1.17
C VAL A 125 10.59 13.47 -0.06
N THR A 126 11.16 12.88 0.99
CA THR A 126 10.40 12.42 2.16
C THR A 126 10.84 13.23 3.37
N THR A 127 9.87 13.85 4.06
CA THR A 127 10.15 14.66 5.25
C THR A 127 9.03 14.57 6.28
N THR A 128 9.39 14.75 7.54
CA THR A 128 8.47 14.95 8.66
C THR A 128 8.32 16.44 9.03
N ASN A 129 9.04 17.31 8.36
CA ASN A 129 8.96 18.76 8.57
C ASN A 129 7.81 19.36 7.75
N LEU A 130 6.59 19.08 8.15
CA LEU A 130 5.39 19.52 7.43
C LEU A 130 5.24 21.05 7.42
N ALA A 131 5.73 21.74 8.46
CA ALA A 131 5.67 23.19 8.54
C ALA A 131 6.52 23.89 7.48
N ALA A 132 7.67 23.31 7.10
CA ALA A 132 8.52 23.85 6.05
C ALA A 132 8.10 23.45 4.63
N LEU A 133 7.15 22.52 4.50
CA LEU A 133 6.76 21.93 3.21
C LEU A 133 6.33 22.96 2.16
N PRO A 134 5.44 23.93 2.43
CA PRO A 134 5.00 24.92 1.45
C PRO A 134 6.19 25.70 0.87
N LYS A 135 7.04 26.19 1.73
CA LYS A 135 8.26 26.94 1.35
C LYS A 135 9.23 26.08 0.55
N THR A 136 9.45 24.83 0.97
CA THR A 136 10.36 23.90 0.28
C THR A 136 9.86 23.57 -1.12
N VAL A 137 8.56 23.30 -1.26
CA VAL A 137 7.94 23.01 -2.56
C VAL A 137 7.99 24.25 -3.45
N SER A 138 7.58 25.42 -2.96
CA SER A 138 7.63 26.68 -3.72
C SER A 138 9.05 26.99 -4.24
N ALA A 139 10.07 26.83 -3.39
CA ALA A 139 11.46 27.05 -3.78
C ALA A 139 11.92 26.04 -4.87
N ALA A 140 11.51 24.78 -4.78
CA ALA A 140 11.85 23.75 -5.75
C ALA A 140 11.14 23.95 -7.09
N GLN A 141 9.93 24.49 -7.09
CA GLN A 141 9.13 24.71 -8.31
C GLN A 141 9.72 25.75 -9.28
N GLY A 142 10.68 26.53 -8.85
CA GLY A 142 11.47 27.39 -9.75
C GLY A 142 12.34 26.61 -10.75
N VAL A 143 12.63 25.32 -10.49
CA VAL A 143 13.51 24.47 -11.31
C VAL A 143 12.87 23.14 -11.66
N LEU A 144 12.11 22.55 -10.73
CA LEU A 144 11.41 21.28 -10.85
C LEU A 144 9.91 21.49 -10.87
N THR A 145 9.18 20.52 -11.40
CA THR A 145 7.71 20.51 -11.40
C THR A 145 7.19 19.61 -10.29
N LEU A 146 6.22 20.05 -9.50
CA LEU A 146 5.50 19.21 -8.56
C LEU A 146 4.66 18.20 -9.35
N ASN A 147 4.96 16.92 -9.18
CA ASN A 147 4.23 15.84 -9.84
C ASN A 147 3.20 15.20 -8.91
N ARG A 148 3.59 14.90 -7.66
CA ARG A 148 2.72 14.25 -6.68
C ARG A 148 3.12 14.64 -5.27
N LEU A 149 2.11 14.64 -4.39
CA LEU A 149 2.29 14.85 -2.96
C LEU A 149 1.36 13.89 -2.21
N ASN A 150 1.91 13.12 -1.26
CA ASN A 150 1.16 12.19 -0.44
C ASN A 150 1.57 12.37 1.02
N PHE A 151 0.56 12.60 1.86
CA PHE A 151 0.72 12.57 3.30
C PHE A 151 0.51 11.16 3.84
N GLY A 152 1.11 10.87 4.97
CA GLY A 152 0.99 9.60 5.67
C GLY A 152 1.69 9.64 7.02
N LEU A 153 1.90 8.47 7.60
CA LEU A 153 2.58 8.32 8.88
C LEU A 153 4.03 7.89 8.68
N ALA A 154 4.92 8.46 9.46
CA ALA A 154 6.30 8.02 9.52
C ALA A 154 6.39 6.57 10.06
N PRO A 155 7.35 5.75 9.57
CA PRO A 155 7.51 4.39 10.05
C PRO A 155 7.70 4.26 11.56
N ALA A 156 8.29 5.28 12.20
CA ALA A 156 8.44 5.33 13.65
C ALA A 156 7.09 5.51 14.36
N THR A 157 6.21 6.34 13.79
CA THR A 157 4.86 6.57 14.31
C THR A 157 3.99 5.33 14.13
N ILE A 158 4.04 4.69 12.94
CA ILE A 158 3.33 3.43 12.71
C ILE A 158 3.71 2.39 13.77
N ARG A 159 5.01 2.22 14.06
CA ARG A 159 5.47 1.28 15.11
C ARG A 159 4.97 1.63 16.51
N LYS A 160 4.90 2.93 16.85
CA LYS A 160 4.37 3.37 18.16
C LYS A 160 2.86 3.12 18.29
N LEU A 161 2.13 3.19 17.20
CA LEU A 161 0.69 2.98 17.17
C LEU A 161 0.30 1.49 17.10
N ASP A 162 1.27 0.60 16.90
CA ASP A 162 1.01 -0.83 16.76
C ASP A 162 0.38 -1.43 18.02
N ASP A 163 0.94 -1.11 19.20
CA ASP A 163 0.38 -1.56 20.47
C ASP A 163 -1.06 -1.06 20.69
N GLN A 164 -1.36 0.16 20.23
CA GLN A 164 -2.70 0.73 20.33
C GLN A 164 -3.69 0.00 19.41
N ARG A 165 -3.26 -0.35 18.20
CA ARG A 165 -4.08 -1.14 17.27
C ARG A 165 -4.40 -2.53 17.84
N ILE A 166 -3.40 -3.21 18.40
CA ILE A 166 -3.54 -4.51 19.06
C ILE A 166 -4.56 -4.39 20.21
N ALA A 167 -4.37 -3.39 21.07
CA ALA A 167 -5.27 -3.17 22.22
C ALA A 167 -6.71 -2.87 21.77
N ALA A 168 -6.89 -2.06 20.73
CA ALA A 168 -8.21 -1.74 20.18
C ALA A 168 -8.90 -2.98 19.60
N ALA A 169 -8.17 -3.81 18.85
CA ALA A 169 -8.69 -5.04 18.28
C ALA A 169 -9.10 -6.05 19.38
N TYR A 170 -8.27 -6.20 20.41
CA TYR A 170 -8.56 -7.08 21.54
C TYR A 170 -9.74 -6.59 22.38
N LYS A 171 -9.85 -5.28 22.60
CA LYS A 171 -11.03 -4.68 23.25
C LYS A 171 -12.31 -5.01 22.49
N ASN A 172 -12.31 -4.81 21.18
CA ASN A 172 -13.46 -5.13 20.33
C ASN A 172 -13.81 -6.64 20.35
N LEU A 173 -12.78 -7.52 20.39
CA LEU A 173 -13.01 -8.96 20.58
C LEU A 173 -13.79 -9.23 21.88
N ASN A 174 -13.36 -8.68 23.00
CA ASN A 174 -14.02 -8.89 24.30
C ASN A 174 -15.45 -8.38 24.30
N GLU A 175 -15.71 -7.21 23.71
CA GLU A 175 -17.06 -6.66 23.54
C GLU A 175 -17.96 -7.59 22.72
N ARG A 176 -17.44 -8.14 21.61
CA ARG A 176 -18.18 -9.09 20.77
C ARG A 176 -18.44 -10.41 21.47
N VAL A 177 -17.45 -10.94 22.20
CA VAL A 177 -17.63 -12.17 22.99
C VAL A 177 -18.71 -11.99 24.05
N ALA A 178 -18.73 -10.84 24.74
CA ALA A 178 -19.76 -10.52 25.71
C ALA A 178 -21.16 -10.43 25.08
N ALA A 179 -21.26 -9.77 23.92
CA ALA A 179 -22.54 -9.68 23.18
C ALA A 179 -23.03 -11.06 22.70
N ILE A 180 -22.13 -11.90 22.20
CA ILE A 180 -22.44 -13.27 21.78
C ILE A 180 -22.91 -14.11 22.98
N ALA A 181 -22.19 -14.04 24.11
CA ALA A 181 -22.60 -14.75 25.34
C ALA A 181 -24.01 -14.35 25.77
N GLY A 182 -24.30 -13.05 25.79
CA GLY A 182 -25.66 -12.55 26.10
C GLY A 182 -26.71 -13.06 25.13
N ALA A 183 -26.44 -13.03 23.83
CA ALA A 183 -27.37 -13.55 22.81
C ALA A 183 -27.61 -15.07 22.91
N MET A 184 -26.62 -15.82 23.42
CA MET A 184 -26.75 -17.27 23.68
C MET A 184 -27.35 -17.61 25.03
N GLY A 185 -27.69 -16.62 25.88
CA GLY A 185 -28.15 -16.83 27.25
C GLY A 185 -27.10 -17.45 28.18
N ARG A 186 -25.82 -17.20 27.91
CA ARG A 186 -24.67 -17.71 28.67
C ARG A 186 -23.93 -16.58 29.38
N ASN A 187 -23.12 -16.95 30.39
CA ASN A 187 -22.23 -15.98 31.03
C ASN A 187 -20.96 -15.79 30.22
N VAL A 188 -20.46 -14.54 30.15
CA VAL A 188 -19.19 -14.25 29.50
C VAL A 188 -18.00 -14.96 30.17
N GLY A 189 -18.12 -15.27 31.47
CA GLY A 189 -17.12 -16.04 32.23
C GLY A 189 -16.96 -17.50 31.77
N ASP A 190 -17.92 -18.04 31.04
CA ASP A 190 -17.86 -19.39 30.46
C ASP A 190 -17.07 -19.40 29.14
N ALA A 191 -16.76 -18.21 28.60
CA ALA A 191 -16.00 -18.05 27.36
C ALA A 191 -14.50 -18.25 27.60
N VAL A 192 -13.91 -19.19 26.90
CA VAL A 192 -12.47 -19.45 26.88
C VAL A 192 -11.95 -19.20 25.49
N ILE A 193 -11.02 -18.27 25.37
CA ILE A 193 -10.33 -18.03 24.10
C ILE A 193 -9.35 -19.17 23.86
N ASP A 194 -9.54 -19.92 22.78
CA ASP A 194 -8.71 -21.04 22.38
C ASP A 194 -7.55 -20.57 21.49
N THR A 195 -7.86 -19.72 20.53
CA THR A 195 -6.88 -19.23 19.56
C THR A 195 -7.19 -17.78 19.19
N ILE A 196 -6.17 -16.96 19.01
CA ILE A 196 -6.26 -15.63 18.39
C ILE A 196 -5.29 -15.59 17.21
N ASP A 197 -5.79 -15.18 16.04
CA ASP A 197 -5.02 -14.96 14.85
C ASP A 197 -5.10 -13.47 14.49
N PHE A 198 -4.01 -12.75 14.74
CA PHE A 198 -3.89 -11.34 14.38
C PHE A 198 -3.49 -11.20 12.91
N GLU A 199 -4.12 -10.22 12.22
CA GLU A 199 -3.89 -9.90 10.82
C GLU A 199 -4.17 -11.05 9.83
N GLY A 200 -4.81 -12.13 10.31
CA GLY A 200 -5.20 -13.23 9.45
C GLY A 200 -4.03 -13.96 8.82
N SER A 201 -2.99 -14.23 9.61
CA SER A 201 -1.80 -15.00 9.19
C SER A 201 -2.15 -16.41 8.72
N GLY A 202 -3.34 -16.91 9.03
CA GLY A 202 -3.91 -18.16 8.57
C GLY A 202 -4.95 -17.98 7.46
N ASN A 203 -5.82 -18.98 7.30
CA ASN A 203 -6.85 -19.04 6.22
C ASN A 203 -8.02 -18.04 6.37
N TYR A 204 -7.94 -17.10 7.30
CA TYR A 204 -9.02 -16.16 7.63
C TYR A 204 -8.72 -14.71 7.22
N ALA A 205 -7.73 -14.47 6.36
CA ALA A 205 -7.34 -13.13 5.93
C ALA A 205 -8.47 -12.44 5.15
N GLN A 206 -9.15 -11.48 5.79
CA GLN A 206 -9.95 -10.49 5.09
C GLN A 206 -9.02 -9.37 4.57
N ARG A 207 -9.05 -9.13 3.27
CA ARG A 207 -8.27 -8.05 2.64
C ARG A 207 -8.73 -6.71 3.18
N VAL A 208 -7.83 -6.00 3.83
CA VAL A 208 -8.06 -4.62 4.27
C VAL A 208 -7.91 -3.70 3.06
N ASN A 209 -8.98 -3.04 2.66
CA ASN A 209 -8.93 -1.96 1.68
C ASN A 209 -8.42 -0.69 2.37
N VAL A 210 -7.23 -0.25 1.99
CA VAL A 210 -6.73 1.07 2.36
C VAL A 210 -7.53 2.09 1.54
N ALA A 211 -8.40 2.83 2.19
CA ALA A 211 -9.08 3.96 1.57
C ALA A 211 -8.04 5.08 1.34
N GLY A 212 -7.64 5.26 0.09
CA GLY A 212 -6.73 6.32 -0.30
C GLY A 212 -7.37 7.69 -0.13
N ALA A 213 -6.67 8.60 0.53
CA ALA A 213 -7.03 10.00 0.58
C ALA A 213 -7.07 10.57 -0.86
N ARG A 214 -8.20 11.16 -1.23
CA ARG A 214 -8.35 11.87 -2.52
C ARG A 214 -7.64 13.21 -2.42
N ALA A 215 -6.58 13.41 -3.21
CA ALA A 215 -6.01 14.71 -3.45
C ALA A 215 -7.00 15.53 -4.31
N MET A 216 -7.43 16.68 -3.80
CA MET A 216 -8.15 17.67 -4.61
C MET A 216 -7.15 18.39 -5.50
N SER A 217 -7.39 18.36 -6.80
CA SER A 217 -6.65 19.14 -7.79
C SER A 217 -7.02 20.60 -7.65
N ALA A 218 -6.08 21.48 -7.33
CA ALA A 218 -6.26 22.92 -7.42
C ALA A 218 -5.85 23.37 -8.82
N ASP A 219 -6.84 23.85 -9.56
CA ASP A 219 -6.67 24.54 -10.83
C ASP A 219 -6.32 26.02 -10.51
N SER A 220 -5.14 26.49 -10.90
CA SER A 220 -4.82 27.91 -10.83
C SER A 220 -3.94 28.31 -11.99
N MET A 221 -4.56 28.95 -13.00
CA MET A 221 -3.85 29.76 -13.97
C MET A 221 -3.51 31.12 -13.32
N GLY A 222 -2.24 31.47 -13.31
CA GLY A 222 -1.77 32.79 -12.90
C GLY A 222 -0.36 33.02 -13.43
N HIS A 223 -0.22 33.84 -14.47
CA HIS A 223 1.05 34.35 -14.99
C HIS A 223 1.51 35.54 -14.15
N GLY A 224 2.74 35.48 -13.64
CA GLY A 224 3.40 36.65 -13.11
C GLY A 224 4.51 36.37 -12.11
N GLY A 225 5.76 36.55 -12.51
CA GLY A 225 6.89 36.68 -11.61
C GLY A 225 7.63 35.36 -11.31
N ASN A 226 8.96 35.41 -11.29
CA ASN A 226 9.86 34.28 -11.06
C ASN A 226 9.79 33.65 -9.65
N GLN A 227 8.80 34.01 -8.81
CA GLN A 227 8.54 33.39 -7.53
C GLN A 227 7.19 32.69 -7.58
N VAL A 228 7.19 31.38 -7.41
CA VAL A 228 5.98 30.61 -7.26
C VAL A 228 5.44 30.87 -5.85
N ALA A 229 4.16 31.26 -5.74
CA ALA A 229 3.50 31.46 -4.46
C ALA A 229 3.55 30.16 -3.63
N GLU A 230 3.65 30.30 -2.31
CA GLU A 230 3.63 29.14 -1.43
C GLU A 230 2.26 28.45 -1.49
N PRO A 231 2.21 27.16 -1.83
CA PRO A 231 0.96 26.41 -1.83
C PRO A 231 0.47 26.14 -0.41
N SER A 232 -0.84 25.98 -0.21
CA SER A 232 -1.39 25.49 1.05
C SER A 232 -1.58 23.99 0.99
N PHE A 233 -1.19 23.29 2.05
CA PHE A 233 -1.32 21.85 2.16
C PHE A 233 -1.94 21.45 3.49
N GLU A 234 -2.99 20.62 3.44
CA GLU A 234 -3.62 20.04 4.61
C GLU A 234 -3.17 18.58 4.72
N ALA A 235 -2.48 18.24 5.81
CA ALA A 235 -1.92 16.91 5.98
C ALA A 235 -2.96 15.80 6.17
N GLY A 236 -4.13 16.12 6.76
CA GLY A 236 -5.17 15.16 7.07
C GLY A 236 -4.73 14.11 8.09
N GLU A 237 -5.46 13.01 8.13
CA GLU A 237 -5.27 11.91 9.07
C GLU A 237 -5.17 10.58 8.33
N THR A 238 -4.51 9.61 8.94
CA THR A 238 -4.47 8.22 8.49
C THR A 238 -5.10 7.33 9.54
N THR A 239 -6.00 6.47 9.08
CA THR A 239 -6.61 5.41 9.88
C THR A 239 -5.81 4.12 9.73
N LEU A 240 -5.30 3.60 10.83
CA LEU A 240 -4.63 2.32 10.91
C LEU A 240 -5.59 1.28 11.46
N ASN A 241 -5.77 0.19 10.74
CA ASN A 241 -6.65 -0.91 11.13
C ASN A 241 -5.83 -2.14 11.51
N MET A 242 -6.37 -2.94 12.43
CA MET A 242 -5.87 -4.26 12.76
C MET A 242 -7.04 -5.22 12.88
N GLY A 243 -7.06 -6.27 12.07
CA GLY A 243 -8.02 -7.35 12.14
C GLY A 243 -7.51 -8.49 13.02
N LEU A 244 -8.40 -9.17 13.72
CA LEU A 244 -8.11 -10.45 14.34
C LEU A 244 -9.31 -11.39 14.20
N VAL A 245 -9.03 -12.68 14.30
CA VAL A 245 -10.04 -13.72 14.39
C VAL A 245 -9.73 -14.59 15.60
N ALA A 246 -10.69 -14.75 16.50
CA ALA A 246 -10.55 -15.62 17.66
C ALA A 246 -11.47 -16.83 17.57
N LYS A 247 -10.99 -17.99 18.05
CA LYS A 247 -11.82 -19.14 18.36
C LYS A 247 -12.12 -19.10 19.85
N VAL A 248 -13.39 -19.05 20.19
CA VAL A 248 -13.88 -18.94 21.56
C VAL A 248 -14.77 -20.13 21.87
N LYS A 249 -14.45 -20.84 22.93
CA LYS A 249 -15.23 -21.98 23.41
C LYS A 249 -16.02 -21.57 24.63
N PHE A 250 -17.35 -21.79 24.60
CA PHE A 250 -18.23 -21.63 25.76
C PHE A 250 -18.39 -23.01 26.41
N LYS A 251 -18.05 -23.10 27.70
CA LYS A 251 -18.21 -24.30 28.52
C LYS A 251 -19.66 -24.54 28.91
#